data_7afafba7ade9a88ac350133095becd1a
#
_entry.id   7afafba7ade9a88ac350133095becd1a
#
_cell.length_a   1.000
_cell.length_b   1.000
_cell.length_c   1.000
_cell.angle_alpha   90.00
_cell.angle_beta   90.00
_cell.angle_gamma   90.00
#
_symmetry.space_group_name_H-M   'P 1'
#
loop_
_entity.id
_entity.type
_entity.pdbx_description
1 polymer ?
#
loop_
_entity_poly.entity_id
_entity_poly.type
_entity_poly.pdbx_seq_one_letter_code
_entity_poly.pdbx_strand_id
1 'polypeptide(L)'
;MPIRIETEIPHKAEKVWAVVGTPDRIDWVNGVESCVYSNGIRRFKMDGAGDLAEKIMLKDDESFRLEYSVVESTPKLAAHKASIQLIRNESGTIFIWETEVDPAAVEPFIQQGMETSLERLREVLAKEN
;
A
#
# COMPACT_ATOMS: atom_id res chain seq x y z
N MET A 1 12.87 -12.75 4.02
CA MET A 1 11.68 -12.90 4.89
C MET A 1 10.63 -11.86 4.51
N PRO A 2 9.35 -12.22 4.53
CA PRO A 2 8.31 -11.24 4.22
C PRO A 2 8.34 -10.06 5.19
N ILE A 3 7.99 -8.90 4.66
CA ILE A 3 7.84 -7.70 5.48
C ILE A 3 6.42 -7.69 6.01
N ARG A 4 6.25 -7.43 7.31
CA ARG A 4 4.92 -7.35 7.91
C ARG A 4 4.87 -6.19 8.90
N ILE A 5 3.91 -5.30 8.67
CA ILE A 5 3.63 -4.19 9.58
C ILE A 5 2.22 -4.39 10.10
N GLU A 6 2.08 -4.42 11.42
CA GLU A 6 0.77 -4.46 12.06
C GLU A 6 0.71 -3.35 13.09
N THR A 7 -0.31 -2.49 13.01
CA THR A 7 -0.44 -1.36 13.91
C THR A 7 -1.90 -0.98 14.07
N GLU A 8 -2.20 -0.25 15.14
CA GLU A 8 -3.53 0.30 15.35
C GLU A 8 -3.63 1.71 14.78
N ILE A 9 -4.75 2.01 14.15
CA ILE A 9 -5.06 3.33 13.63
C ILE A 9 -6.36 3.80 14.29
N PRO A 10 -6.38 4.96 14.96
CA PRO A 10 -7.55 5.42 15.71
C PRO A 10 -8.60 6.07 14.81
N HIS A 11 -9.00 5.37 13.76
CA HIS A 11 -10.02 5.79 12.81
C HIS A 11 -10.83 4.57 12.41
N LYS A 12 -12.09 4.78 12.03
CA LYS A 12 -12.96 3.69 11.59
C LYS A 12 -12.40 3.02 10.34
N ALA A 13 -12.61 1.71 10.22
CA ALA A 13 -12.11 0.94 9.08
C ALA A 13 -12.61 1.49 7.75
N GLU A 14 -13.86 1.94 7.68
CA GLU A 14 -14.42 2.55 6.48
C GLU A 14 -13.63 3.79 6.06
N LYS A 15 -13.22 4.61 7.02
CA LYS A 15 -12.43 5.82 6.74
C LYS A 15 -11.04 5.46 6.22
N VAL A 16 -10.39 4.49 6.86
CA VAL A 16 -9.07 4.03 6.43
C VAL A 16 -9.17 3.38 5.05
N TRP A 17 -10.18 2.56 4.85
CA TRP A 17 -10.39 1.87 3.57
C TRP A 17 -10.63 2.83 2.41
N ALA A 18 -11.33 3.93 2.64
CA ALA A 18 -11.56 4.94 1.61
C ALA A 18 -10.25 5.53 1.07
N VAL A 19 -9.19 5.47 1.86
CA VAL A 19 -7.86 5.90 1.43
C VAL A 19 -7.08 4.75 0.82
N VAL A 20 -6.81 3.71 1.60
CA VAL A 20 -5.88 2.64 1.16
C VAL A 20 -6.51 1.68 0.16
N GLY A 21 -7.82 1.54 0.16
CA GLY A 21 -8.52 0.66 -0.78
C GLY A 21 -8.83 1.29 -2.13
N THR A 22 -8.49 2.55 -2.33
CA THR A 22 -8.70 3.25 -3.60
C THR A 22 -7.38 3.21 -4.38
N PRO A 23 -7.29 2.40 -5.46
CA PRO A 23 -6.00 2.10 -6.09
C PRO A 23 -5.22 3.30 -6.61
N ASP A 24 -5.88 4.34 -7.07
CA ASP A 24 -5.23 5.52 -7.61
C ASP A 24 -5.12 6.68 -6.61
N ARG A 25 -5.49 6.45 -5.38
CA ARG A 25 -5.30 7.44 -4.32
C ARG A 25 -3.91 7.27 -3.74
N ILE A 26 -3.05 8.28 -3.96
CA ILE A 26 -1.62 8.19 -3.68
C ILE A 26 -1.11 9.25 -2.70
N ASP A 27 -2.00 10.09 -2.15
CA ASP A 27 -1.60 11.17 -1.24
C ASP A 27 -0.98 10.66 0.07
N TRP A 28 -1.13 9.38 0.36
CA TRP A 28 -0.52 8.72 1.51
C TRP A 28 0.74 7.94 1.15
N VAL A 29 1.03 7.73 -0.15
CA VAL A 29 2.17 6.92 -0.58
C VAL A 29 3.40 7.80 -0.72
N ASN A 30 4.48 7.42 -0.04
CA ASN A 30 5.72 8.18 -0.06
C ASN A 30 6.36 8.16 -1.45
N GLY A 31 6.72 9.36 -1.95
CA GLY A 31 7.49 9.49 -3.19
C GLY A 31 6.68 9.39 -4.48
N VAL A 32 5.34 9.38 -4.41
CA VAL A 32 4.48 9.30 -5.59
C VAL A 32 3.62 10.56 -5.69
N GLU A 33 3.67 11.24 -6.84
CA GLU A 33 2.90 12.47 -7.06
C GLU A 33 1.62 12.26 -7.87
N SER A 34 1.62 11.24 -8.75
CA SER A 34 0.46 10.97 -9.60
C SER A 34 0.37 9.49 -9.90
N CYS A 35 -0.83 9.04 -10.24
CA CYS A 35 -1.09 7.65 -10.54
C CYS A 35 -2.23 7.55 -11.54
N VAL A 36 -2.07 6.68 -12.54
CA VAL A 36 -3.14 6.36 -13.49
C VAL A 36 -3.56 4.92 -13.24
N TYR A 37 -4.85 4.71 -12.97
CA TYR A 37 -5.42 3.39 -12.75
C TYR A 37 -6.38 3.04 -13.87
N SER A 38 -6.09 1.95 -14.57
CA SER A 38 -6.89 1.51 -15.73
C SER A 38 -6.72 0.01 -15.90
N ASN A 39 -7.82 -0.68 -16.17
CA ASN A 39 -7.81 -2.12 -16.47
C ASN A 39 -7.13 -2.97 -15.38
N GLY A 40 -7.34 -2.58 -14.12
CA GLY A 40 -6.79 -3.32 -12.98
C GLY A 40 -5.32 -3.07 -12.71
N ILE A 41 -4.70 -2.13 -13.44
CA ILE A 41 -3.27 -1.81 -13.27
C ILE A 41 -3.14 -0.33 -12.95
N ARG A 42 -2.37 -0.03 -11.87
CA ARG A 42 -2.03 1.35 -11.56
C ARG A 42 -0.58 1.60 -11.93
N ARG A 43 -0.37 2.72 -12.63
CA ARG A 43 0.96 3.12 -13.11
C ARG A 43 1.35 4.43 -12.47
N PHE A 44 2.56 4.48 -11.95
CA PHE A 44 3.05 5.68 -11.26
C PHE A 44 4.56 5.73 -11.30
N LYS A 45 5.10 6.89 -10.98
CA LYS A 45 6.53 7.10 -10.85
C LYS A 45 6.82 7.35 -9.37
N MET A 46 7.78 6.62 -8.82
CA MET A 46 8.16 6.73 -7.41
C MET A 46 9.58 7.24 -7.29
N ASP A 47 9.80 8.24 -6.43
CA ASP A 47 11.14 8.76 -6.17
C ASP A 47 12.05 7.64 -5.69
N GLY A 48 13.23 7.52 -6.32
CA GLY A 48 14.20 6.48 -5.97
C GLY A 48 13.95 5.13 -6.63
N ALA A 49 12.78 4.92 -7.23
CA ALA A 49 12.44 3.64 -7.86
C ALA A 49 12.04 3.77 -9.33
N GLY A 50 11.72 5.00 -9.79
CA GLY A 50 11.33 5.23 -11.19
C GLY A 50 9.91 4.79 -11.51
N ASP A 51 9.69 4.39 -12.76
CA ASP A 51 8.37 4.00 -13.23
C ASP A 51 7.99 2.60 -12.75
N LEU A 52 6.79 2.47 -12.21
CA LEU A 52 6.25 1.23 -11.67
C LEU A 52 4.85 0.98 -12.19
N ALA A 53 4.50 -0.30 -12.36
CA ALA A 53 3.13 -0.71 -12.59
C ALA A 53 2.77 -1.83 -11.61
N GLU A 54 1.62 -1.69 -10.98
CA GLU A 54 1.11 -2.67 -10.03
C GLU A 54 -0.25 -3.16 -10.48
N LYS A 55 -0.40 -4.48 -10.52
CA LYS A 55 -1.69 -5.11 -10.81
C LYS A 55 -2.45 -5.31 -9.52
N ILE A 56 -3.70 -4.87 -9.49
CA ILE A 56 -4.59 -5.12 -8.37
C ILE A 56 -5.15 -6.53 -8.52
N MET A 57 -4.73 -7.44 -7.65
CA MET A 57 -5.10 -8.86 -7.71
C MET A 57 -6.44 -9.11 -7.02
N LEU A 58 -6.73 -8.35 -5.98
CA LEU A 58 -7.96 -8.45 -5.21
C LEU A 58 -8.28 -7.09 -4.59
N LYS A 59 -9.53 -6.67 -4.70
CA LYS A 59 -10.05 -5.53 -3.96
C LYS A 59 -11.40 -5.95 -3.41
N ASP A 60 -11.43 -6.23 -2.11
CA ASP A 60 -12.65 -6.69 -1.44
C ASP A 60 -13.12 -5.64 -0.44
N ASP A 61 -14.17 -4.91 -0.84
CA ASP A 61 -14.71 -3.81 -0.05
C ASP A 61 -15.44 -4.29 1.21
N GLU A 62 -15.88 -5.54 1.25
CA GLU A 62 -16.58 -6.08 2.41
C GLU A 62 -15.63 -6.49 3.52
N SER A 63 -14.53 -7.15 3.15
CA SER A 63 -13.54 -7.59 4.14
C SER A 63 -12.40 -6.59 4.34
N PHE A 64 -12.38 -5.48 3.57
CA PHE A 64 -11.32 -4.47 3.61
C PHE A 64 -9.95 -5.08 3.32
N ARG A 65 -9.86 -5.79 2.21
CA ARG A 65 -8.62 -6.43 1.80
C ARG A 65 -8.23 -6.02 0.39
N LEU A 66 -6.97 -5.63 0.23
CA LEU A 66 -6.37 -5.29 -1.05
C LEU A 66 -5.14 -6.17 -1.25
N GLU A 67 -5.02 -6.79 -2.43
CA GLU A 67 -3.81 -7.52 -2.82
C GLU A 67 -3.31 -6.96 -4.14
N TYR A 68 -2.02 -6.76 -4.24
CA TYR A 68 -1.42 -6.22 -5.46
C TYR A 68 -0.02 -6.78 -5.67
N SER A 69 0.46 -6.65 -6.92
CA SER A 69 1.77 -7.14 -7.31
C SER A 69 2.41 -6.17 -8.29
N VAL A 70 3.69 -5.88 -8.11
CA VAL A 70 4.46 -5.12 -9.10
C VAL A 70 4.63 -6.00 -10.33
N VAL A 71 4.19 -5.52 -11.48
CA VAL A 71 4.31 -6.23 -12.75
C VAL A 71 5.29 -5.59 -13.72
N GLU A 72 5.65 -4.31 -13.49
CA GLU A 72 6.68 -3.62 -14.26
C GLU A 72 7.53 -2.77 -13.31
N SER A 73 8.85 -2.92 -13.41
CA SER A 73 9.81 -2.13 -12.63
C SER A 73 11.17 -2.19 -13.30
N THR A 74 12.07 -1.27 -12.92
CA THR A 74 13.45 -1.26 -13.38
C THR A 74 14.38 -1.13 -12.17
N PRO A 75 15.21 -2.13 -11.86
CA PRO A 75 15.27 -3.44 -12.50
C PRO A 75 14.03 -4.29 -12.25
N LYS A 76 13.80 -5.26 -13.09
CA LYS A 76 12.66 -6.16 -12.96
C LYS A 76 12.79 -7.01 -11.71
N LEU A 77 11.71 -7.08 -10.93
CA LEU A 77 11.66 -7.97 -9.77
C LEU A 77 11.29 -9.38 -10.22
N ALA A 78 11.91 -10.38 -9.61
CA ALA A 78 11.59 -11.78 -9.90
C ALA A 78 10.20 -12.14 -9.37
N ALA A 79 9.82 -11.57 -8.22
CA ALA A 79 8.50 -11.75 -7.64
C ALA A 79 8.16 -10.59 -6.72
N HIS A 80 6.86 -10.24 -6.65
CA HIS A 80 6.37 -9.26 -5.70
C HIS A 80 4.89 -9.54 -5.43
N LYS A 81 4.53 -9.59 -4.16
CA LYS A 81 3.15 -9.72 -3.74
C LYS A 81 2.96 -8.95 -2.44
N ALA A 82 1.93 -8.13 -2.40
CA ALA A 82 1.63 -7.33 -1.22
C ALA A 82 0.15 -7.39 -0.89
N SER A 83 -0.17 -7.19 0.38
CA SER A 83 -1.56 -7.12 0.82
C SER A 83 -1.73 -6.09 1.93
N ILE A 84 -2.91 -5.47 1.95
CA ILE A 84 -3.36 -4.62 3.05
C ILE A 84 -4.65 -5.24 3.55
N GLN A 85 -4.72 -5.48 4.86
CA GLN A 85 -5.91 -5.99 5.52
C GLN A 85 -6.27 -5.09 6.68
N LEU A 86 -7.53 -4.66 6.74
CA LEU A 86 -8.04 -3.88 7.86
C LEU A 86 -8.99 -4.75 8.67
N ILE A 87 -8.89 -4.64 10.00
CA ILE A 87 -9.77 -5.35 10.94
C ILE A 87 -10.31 -4.32 11.92
N ARG A 88 -11.65 -4.28 12.06
CA ARG A 88 -12.29 -3.39 13.03
C ARG A 88 -11.95 -3.82 14.46
N ASN A 89 -11.70 -2.83 15.32
CA ASN A 89 -11.61 -3.09 16.76
C ASN A 89 -12.30 -1.94 17.53
N GLU A 90 -12.32 -2.02 18.85
CA GLU A 90 -13.01 -1.03 19.68
C GLU A 90 -12.40 0.37 19.56
N SER A 91 -11.09 0.46 19.32
CA SER A 91 -10.37 1.73 19.24
C SER A 91 -10.31 2.30 17.84
N GLY A 92 -10.74 1.55 16.83
CA GLY A 92 -10.69 1.97 15.44
C GLY A 92 -10.39 0.81 14.50
N THR A 93 -9.14 0.68 14.05
CA THR A 93 -8.75 -0.29 13.03
C THR A 93 -7.38 -0.88 13.33
N ILE A 94 -7.26 -2.19 13.14
CA ILE A 94 -5.95 -2.84 13.04
C ILE A 94 -5.58 -2.84 11.57
N PHE A 95 -4.43 -2.24 11.24
CA PHE A 95 -3.91 -2.15 9.89
C PHE A 95 -2.76 -3.14 9.73
N ILE A 96 -2.88 -4.06 8.77
CA ILE A 96 -1.88 -5.09 8.49
C ILE A 96 -1.41 -4.95 7.06
N TRP A 97 -0.11 -4.72 6.87
CA TRP A 97 0.50 -4.55 5.55
C TRP A 97 1.62 -5.56 5.39
N GLU A 98 1.52 -6.43 4.40
CA GLU A 98 2.50 -7.47 4.16
C GLU A 98 3.04 -7.38 2.75
N THR A 99 4.35 -7.65 2.57
CA THR A 99 4.98 -7.66 1.26
C THR A 99 6.00 -8.79 1.19
N GLU A 100 5.91 -9.58 0.13
CA GLU A 100 6.91 -10.56 -0.24
C GLU A 100 7.57 -10.09 -1.52
N VAL A 101 8.90 -10.13 -1.58
CA VAL A 101 9.64 -9.64 -2.75
C VAL A 101 10.89 -10.49 -2.98
N ASP A 102 11.21 -10.70 -4.25
CA ASP A 102 12.43 -11.34 -4.70
C ASP A 102 13.07 -10.44 -5.78
N PRO A 103 14.31 -10.00 -5.64
CA PRO A 103 15.32 -10.47 -4.66
C PRO A 103 15.12 -9.84 -3.26
N ALA A 104 15.49 -10.61 -2.24
CA ALA A 104 15.37 -10.19 -0.85
C ALA A 104 16.20 -8.94 -0.53
N ALA A 105 17.20 -8.65 -1.34
CA ALA A 105 18.07 -7.48 -1.15
C ALA A 105 17.31 -6.15 -1.22
N VAL A 106 16.11 -6.11 -1.85
CA VAL A 106 15.32 -4.88 -1.94
C VAL A 106 14.37 -4.70 -0.74
N GLU A 107 14.26 -5.70 0.15
CA GLU A 107 13.36 -5.62 1.31
C GLU A 107 13.58 -4.38 2.18
N PRO A 108 14.81 -4.01 2.55
CA PRO A 108 15.01 -2.83 3.40
C PRO A 108 14.48 -1.54 2.77
N PHE A 109 14.65 -1.38 1.46
CA PHE A 109 14.14 -0.22 0.74
C PHE A 109 12.61 -0.19 0.77
N ILE A 110 11.97 -1.33 0.53
CA ILE A 110 10.51 -1.45 0.53
C ILE A 110 9.96 -1.21 1.93
N GLN A 111 10.59 -1.82 2.95
CA GLN A 111 10.14 -1.64 4.32
C GLN A 111 10.19 -0.19 4.76
N GLN A 112 11.26 0.52 4.42
CA GLN A 112 11.38 1.93 4.76
C GLN A 112 10.28 2.75 4.07
N GLY A 113 10.00 2.46 2.80
CA GLY A 113 8.91 3.12 2.08
C GLY A 113 7.55 2.86 2.69
N MET A 114 7.30 1.63 3.14
CA MET A 114 6.06 1.27 3.82
C MET A 114 5.91 2.02 5.14
N GLU A 115 6.98 2.09 5.93
CA GLU A 115 6.96 2.81 7.21
C GLU A 115 6.71 4.30 7.02
N THR A 116 7.36 4.91 6.04
CA THR A 116 7.16 6.33 5.74
C THR A 116 5.74 6.59 5.21
N SER A 117 5.24 5.70 4.37
CA SER A 117 3.87 5.81 3.86
C SER A 117 2.85 5.68 4.98
N LEU A 118 3.09 4.81 5.95
CA LEU A 118 2.20 4.66 7.10
C LEU A 118 2.12 5.96 7.92
N GLU A 119 3.24 6.65 8.10
CA GLU A 119 3.23 7.96 8.76
C GLU A 119 2.40 8.98 7.98
N ARG A 120 2.54 9.00 6.65
CA ARG A 120 1.73 9.88 5.80
C ARG A 120 0.25 9.51 5.86
N LEU A 121 -0.06 8.21 5.93
CA LEU A 121 -1.44 7.77 6.07
C LEU A 121 -2.07 8.34 7.34
N ARG A 122 -1.34 8.30 8.45
CA ARG A 122 -1.81 8.88 9.71
C ARG A 122 -2.08 10.38 9.58
N GLU A 123 -1.21 11.11 8.88
CA GLU A 123 -1.39 12.54 8.63
C GLU A 123 -2.62 12.82 7.75
N VAL A 124 -2.79 12.04 6.69
CA VAL A 124 -3.95 12.18 5.79
C VAL A 124 -5.25 11.95 6.55
N LEU A 125 -5.29 10.87 7.34
CA LEU A 125 -6.49 10.53 8.11
C LEU A 125 -6.81 11.58 9.19
N ALA A 126 -5.80 12.17 9.79
CA ALA A 126 -5.97 13.20 10.80
C ALA A 126 -6.60 14.49 10.23
N LYS A 127 -6.38 14.75 8.93
CA LYS A 127 -6.92 15.94 8.25
C LYS A 127 -8.33 15.72 7.69
N GLU A 128 -8.73 14.47 7.51
CA GLU A 128 -10.06 14.15 6.98
C GLU A 128 -11.06 13.94 8.10
N ASN A 129 -12.26 14.45 7.92
CA ASN A 129 -13.35 14.32 8.88
C ASN A 129 -14.35 13.25 8.44
#